data_cd6ec915fb339dae446171b87837681e
#
_entry.id   cd6ec915fb339dae446171b87837681e
#
_cell.length_a   1.000
_cell.length_b   1.000
_cell.length_c   1.000
_cell.angle_alpha   90.00
_cell.angle_beta   90.00
_cell.angle_gamma   90.00
#
_symmetry.space_group_name_H-M   'P 1'
#
loop_
_entity.id
_entity.type
_entity.pdbx_description
1 polymer ?
#
loop_
_entity_poly.entity_id
_entity_poly.type
_entity_poly.pdbx_seq_one_letter_code
_entity_poly.pdbx_strand_id
1 'polypeptide(L)'
;IIGVVDAIISLLIIEGFVEYFFGKSWNVKLSNNSFRAPYVHFPLLLFALILGYFFKSLNFFWLAFLVVLAEFQIVLLRFVFSYEQTLMSDLVRFWYGGLFLFASYYTLMKEGHVRVDVLYTNFTEKNKALVNLIGSLILGIPLCLTIFLKGMACKQCVLNQPIMNFETSQNQGMNIKYLMAGFLIIFALTILIQFIIYFLRNL
;
A
#
# COMPACT_ATOMS: atom_id res chain seq x y z
N ILE A 1 7.51 3.42 -8.46
CA ILE A 1 8.14 4.72 -8.78
C ILE A 1 8.25 5.57 -7.52
N ILE A 2 7.12 5.98 -6.88
CA ILE A 2 7.16 6.89 -5.71
C ILE A 2 8.09 6.36 -4.61
N GLY A 3 7.95 5.10 -4.20
CA GLY A 3 8.79 4.51 -3.16
C GLY A 3 10.28 4.55 -3.48
N VAL A 4 10.66 4.27 -4.73
CA VAL A 4 12.08 4.34 -5.17
C VAL A 4 12.61 5.77 -5.11
N VAL A 5 11.86 6.72 -5.65
CA VAL A 5 12.28 8.13 -5.66
C VAL A 5 12.37 8.67 -4.24
N ASP A 6 11.40 8.34 -3.38
CA ASP A 6 11.42 8.77 -1.98
C ASP A 6 12.60 8.14 -1.20
N ALA A 7 12.90 6.87 -1.46
CA ALA A 7 14.07 6.20 -0.88
C ALA A 7 15.38 6.86 -1.32
N ILE A 8 15.51 7.18 -2.61
CA ILE A 8 16.71 7.87 -3.14
C ILE A 8 16.87 9.26 -2.50
N ILE A 9 15.79 10.04 -2.44
CA ILE A 9 15.85 11.37 -1.81
C ILE A 9 16.21 11.25 -0.33
N SER A 10 15.61 10.29 0.40
CA SER A 10 15.91 10.06 1.82
C SER A 10 17.36 9.64 2.03
N LEU A 11 17.88 8.76 1.18
CA LEU A 11 19.30 8.35 1.20
C LEU A 11 20.22 9.54 0.96
N LEU A 12 19.96 10.35 -0.04
CA LEU A 12 20.78 11.54 -0.35
C LEU A 12 20.75 12.58 0.78
N ILE A 13 19.65 12.68 1.52
CA ILE A 13 19.53 13.53 2.70
C ILE A 13 20.36 12.96 3.85
N ILE A 14 20.22 11.67 4.15
CA ILE A 14 20.92 10.99 5.27
C ILE A 14 22.44 11.04 5.06
N GLU A 15 22.91 10.78 3.84
CA GLU A 15 24.35 10.82 3.51
C GLU A 15 24.90 12.25 3.33
N GLY A 16 24.05 13.30 3.48
CA GLY A 16 24.48 14.69 3.37
C GLY A 16 24.75 15.21 1.96
N PHE A 17 24.51 14.43 0.92
CA PHE A 17 24.74 14.84 -0.46
C PHE A 17 23.86 16.03 -0.87
N VAL A 18 22.59 16.08 -0.38
CA VAL A 18 21.72 17.23 -0.68
C VAL A 18 22.26 18.52 -0.11
N GLU A 19 22.81 18.49 1.10
CA GLU A 19 23.42 19.67 1.71
C GLU A 19 24.69 20.11 0.97
N TYR A 20 25.51 19.16 0.55
CA TYR A 20 26.76 19.41 -0.17
C TYR A 20 26.53 20.03 -1.55
N PHE A 21 25.59 19.50 -2.38
CA PHE A 21 25.38 19.94 -3.76
C PHE A 21 24.38 21.10 -3.89
N PHE A 22 23.32 21.11 -3.08
CA PHE A 22 22.19 22.04 -3.22
C PHE A 22 22.09 23.04 -2.07
N GLY A 23 22.91 22.86 -1.03
CA GLY A 23 22.96 23.75 0.13
C GLY A 23 21.90 23.42 1.20
N LYS A 24 22.11 24.00 2.37
CA LYS A 24 21.33 23.73 3.59
C LYS A 24 19.83 24.04 3.45
N SER A 25 19.49 25.06 2.64
CA SER A 25 18.08 25.44 2.44
C SER A 25 17.25 24.36 1.72
N TRP A 26 17.84 23.68 0.76
CA TRP A 26 17.19 22.56 0.05
C TRP A 26 17.11 21.31 0.89
N ASN A 27 18.12 21.04 1.72
CA ASN A 27 18.10 19.93 2.66
C ASN A 27 16.91 20.06 3.62
N VAL A 28 16.71 21.24 4.22
CA VAL A 28 15.58 21.51 5.12
C VAL A 28 14.23 21.41 4.38
N LYS A 29 14.12 21.93 3.16
CA LYS A 29 12.88 21.85 2.37
C LYS A 29 12.51 20.41 2.03
N LEU A 30 13.47 19.61 1.53
CA LEU A 30 13.25 18.22 1.17
C LEU A 30 13.04 17.30 2.39
N SER A 31 13.55 17.65 3.56
CA SER A 31 13.26 16.94 4.81
C SER A 31 11.86 17.24 5.34
N ASN A 32 11.23 18.34 4.91
CA ASN A 32 9.92 18.74 5.38
C ASN A 32 8.80 18.03 4.58
N ASN A 33 7.95 17.30 5.28
CA ASN A 33 6.84 16.55 4.71
C ASN A 33 5.82 17.43 3.99
N SER A 34 5.50 18.58 4.55
CA SER A 34 4.55 19.53 3.97
C SER A 34 5.03 20.10 2.62
N PHE A 35 6.34 20.03 2.34
CA PHE A 35 6.90 20.36 1.03
C PHE A 35 7.01 19.11 0.13
N ARG A 36 7.53 18.01 0.67
CA ARG A 36 7.82 16.78 -0.10
C ARG A 36 6.55 16.14 -0.66
N ALA A 37 5.46 16.10 0.10
CA ALA A 37 4.21 15.51 -0.35
C ALA A 37 3.62 16.22 -1.58
N PRO A 38 3.32 17.54 -1.57
CA PRO A 38 2.70 18.21 -2.72
C PRO A 38 3.65 18.39 -3.91
N TYR A 39 4.94 18.64 -3.68
CA TYR A 39 5.88 18.99 -4.77
C TYR A 39 6.62 17.80 -5.35
N VAL A 40 6.75 16.69 -4.64
CA VAL A 40 7.45 15.49 -5.12
C VAL A 40 6.47 14.33 -5.32
N HIS A 41 5.71 13.95 -4.28
CA HIS A 41 4.90 12.72 -4.36
C HIS A 41 3.65 12.87 -5.23
N PHE A 42 2.94 14.00 -5.20
CA PHE A 42 1.76 14.18 -6.05
C PHE A 42 2.08 14.24 -7.54
N PRO A 43 3.09 15.01 -8.01
CA PRO A 43 3.51 14.94 -9.41
C PRO A 43 3.97 13.54 -9.83
N LEU A 44 4.71 12.83 -8.97
CA LEU A 44 5.14 11.45 -9.25
C LEU A 44 3.97 10.47 -9.28
N LEU A 45 2.93 10.69 -8.46
CA LEU A 45 1.73 9.88 -8.48
C LEU A 45 0.99 10.05 -9.80
N LEU A 46 0.80 11.29 -10.27
CA LEU A 46 0.19 11.57 -11.58
C LEU A 46 1.01 10.95 -12.70
N PHE A 47 2.31 11.10 -12.68
CA PHE A 47 3.23 10.48 -13.65
C PHE A 47 3.15 8.96 -13.63
N ALA A 48 3.11 8.34 -12.44
CA ALA A 48 2.98 6.90 -12.28
C ALA A 48 1.63 6.37 -12.81
N LEU A 49 0.54 7.11 -12.61
CA LEU A 49 -0.79 6.77 -13.16
C LEU A 49 -0.79 6.84 -14.69
N ILE A 50 -0.19 7.87 -15.28
CA ILE A 50 -0.04 8.00 -16.73
C ILE A 50 0.78 6.85 -17.29
N LEU A 51 1.93 6.55 -16.70
CA LEU A 51 2.76 5.40 -17.11
C LEU A 51 2.01 4.08 -16.98
N GLY A 52 1.28 3.87 -15.88
CA GLY A 52 0.48 2.67 -15.67
C GLY A 52 -0.63 2.48 -16.71
N TYR A 53 -1.17 3.56 -17.24
CA TYR A 53 -2.14 3.51 -18.35
C TYR A 53 -1.50 3.03 -19.65
N PHE A 54 -0.28 3.46 -19.95
CA PHE A 54 0.47 3.04 -21.16
C PHE A 54 1.11 1.66 -21.02
N PHE A 55 1.66 1.33 -19.86
CA PHE A 55 2.38 0.07 -19.60
C PHE A 55 1.49 -0.96 -18.90
N LYS A 56 0.62 -1.62 -19.64
CA LYS A 56 -0.28 -2.68 -19.12
C LYS A 56 0.42 -3.98 -18.68
N SER A 57 1.72 -4.12 -18.95
CA SER A 57 2.50 -5.33 -18.64
C SER A 57 3.01 -5.41 -17.21
N LEU A 58 2.90 -4.32 -16.42
CA LEU A 58 3.35 -4.30 -15.03
C LEU A 58 2.30 -4.96 -14.13
N ASN A 59 2.41 -6.28 -13.98
CA ASN A 59 1.60 -7.05 -13.07
C ASN A 59 2.16 -6.98 -11.65
N PHE A 60 1.34 -7.31 -10.63
CA PHE A 60 1.77 -7.38 -9.23
C PHE A 60 2.91 -8.40 -8.99
N PHE A 61 3.19 -9.33 -9.90
CA PHE A 61 4.38 -10.18 -9.87
C PHE A 61 5.69 -9.37 -9.87
N TRP A 62 5.76 -8.27 -10.61
CA TRP A 62 6.92 -7.39 -10.60
C TRP A 62 7.10 -6.70 -9.24
N LEU A 63 5.99 -6.31 -8.60
CA LEU A 63 6.05 -5.74 -7.26
C LEU A 63 6.52 -6.79 -6.22
N ALA A 64 6.03 -8.02 -6.33
CA ALA A 64 6.50 -9.14 -5.50
C ALA A 64 8.00 -9.39 -5.70
N PHE A 65 8.47 -9.40 -6.95
CA PHE A 65 9.89 -9.55 -7.27
C PHE A 65 10.75 -8.41 -6.68
N LEU A 66 10.27 -7.16 -6.76
CA LEU A 66 10.96 -6.02 -6.15
C LEU A 66 11.03 -6.13 -4.62
N VAL A 67 9.97 -6.63 -3.96
CA VAL A 67 9.99 -6.89 -2.52
C VAL A 67 11.07 -7.92 -2.17
N VAL A 68 11.12 -9.04 -2.91
CA VAL A 68 12.14 -10.08 -2.69
C VAL A 68 13.56 -9.54 -2.90
N LEU A 69 13.78 -8.75 -3.96
CA LEU A 69 15.08 -8.12 -4.21
C LEU A 69 15.49 -7.16 -3.09
N ALA A 70 14.56 -6.34 -2.60
CA ALA A 70 14.83 -5.40 -1.53
C ALA A 70 15.15 -6.12 -0.21
N GLU A 71 14.40 -7.17 0.13
CA GLU A 71 14.71 -8.02 1.30
C GLU A 71 16.08 -8.70 1.17
N PHE A 72 16.38 -9.24 0.00
CA PHE A 72 17.69 -9.83 -0.26
C PHE A 72 18.82 -8.81 -0.10
N GLN A 73 18.62 -7.58 -0.59
CA GLN A 73 19.59 -6.50 -0.42
C GLN A 73 19.78 -6.13 1.06
N ILE A 74 18.71 -6.07 1.87
CA ILE A 74 18.78 -5.82 3.31
C ILE A 74 19.64 -6.90 3.99
N VAL A 75 19.39 -8.18 3.67
CA VAL A 75 20.13 -9.31 4.21
C VAL A 75 21.62 -9.20 3.86
N LEU A 76 21.96 -8.95 2.59
CA LEU A 76 23.35 -8.79 2.17
C LEU A 76 24.05 -7.62 2.87
N LEU A 77 23.42 -6.45 2.92
CA LEU A 77 24.00 -5.28 3.57
C LEU A 77 24.25 -5.52 5.07
N ARG A 78 23.31 -6.16 5.73
CA ARG A 78 23.42 -6.46 7.17
C ARG A 78 24.49 -7.48 7.48
N PHE A 79 24.53 -8.62 6.76
CA PHE A 79 25.43 -9.72 7.08
C PHE A 79 26.82 -9.61 6.46
N VAL A 80 26.95 -9.02 5.27
CA VAL A 80 28.24 -8.88 4.59
C VAL A 80 28.94 -7.58 4.97
N PHE A 81 28.19 -6.48 5.01
CA PHE A 81 28.73 -5.13 5.23
C PHE A 81 28.51 -4.59 6.65
N SER A 82 27.76 -5.31 7.50
CA SER A 82 27.36 -4.85 8.83
C SER A 82 26.71 -3.44 8.82
N TYR A 83 26.01 -3.13 7.71
CA TYR A 83 25.39 -1.84 7.47
C TYR A 83 23.87 -2.00 7.41
N GLU A 84 23.14 -1.24 8.24
CA GLU A 84 21.69 -1.31 8.32
C GLU A 84 21.09 0.07 8.00
N GLN A 85 20.33 0.14 6.90
CA GLN A 85 19.60 1.32 6.50
C GLN A 85 18.13 1.22 6.89
N THR A 86 17.66 2.14 7.73
CA THR A 86 16.25 2.21 8.16
C THR A 86 15.29 2.46 7.00
N LEU A 87 15.70 3.24 6.00
CA LEU A 87 14.88 3.56 4.82
C LEU A 87 14.52 2.33 3.98
N MET A 88 15.38 1.29 3.95
CA MET A 88 15.11 0.07 3.18
C MET A 88 13.97 -0.73 3.77
N SER A 89 13.89 -0.84 5.08
CA SER A 89 12.78 -1.53 5.75
C SER A 89 11.44 -0.83 5.50
N ASP A 90 11.43 0.50 5.44
CA ASP A 90 10.24 1.28 5.12
C ASP A 90 9.82 1.11 3.65
N LEU A 91 10.79 1.04 2.71
CA LEU A 91 10.53 0.78 1.30
C LEU A 91 9.88 -0.60 1.10
N VAL A 92 10.41 -1.62 1.76
CA VAL A 92 9.84 -2.99 1.70
C VAL A 92 8.42 -3.01 2.28
N ARG A 93 8.19 -2.39 3.43
CA ARG A 93 6.85 -2.28 4.03
C ARG A 93 5.87 -1.58 3.08
N PHE A 94 6.30 -0.53 2.42
CA PHE A 94 5.48 0.21 1.46
C PHE A 94 5.09 -0.66 0.25
N TRP A 95 6.05 -1.35 -0.35
CA TRP A 95 5.79 -2.24 -1.49
C TRP A 95 4.98 -3.47 -1.08
N TYR A 96 5.31 -4.08 0.05
CA TYR A 96 4.58 -5.23 0.58
C TYR A 96 3.13 -4.86 0.93
N GLY A 97 2.93 -3.71 1.59
CA GLY A 97 1.59 -3.20 1.88
C GLY A 97 0.78 -2.98 0.60
N GLY A 98 1.37 -2.33 -0.41
CA GLY A 98 0.74 -2.15 -1.72
C GLY A 98 0.43 -3.47 -2.40
N LEU A 99 1.39 -4.40 -2.44
CA LEU A 99 1.20 -5.73 -3.01
C LEU A 99 0.02 -6.45 -2.35
N PHE A 100 0.00 -6.52 -1.02
CA PHE A 100 -1.01 -7.27 -0.28
C PHE A 100 -2.41 -6.68 -0.46
N LEU A 101 -2.53 -5.36 -0.34
CA LEU A 101 -3.81 -4.69 -0.43
C LEU A 101 -4.40 -4.73 -1.85
N PHE A 102 -3.59 -4.48 -2.88
CA PHE A 102 -4.10 -4.48 -4.26
C PHE A 102 -4.28 -5.89 -4.83
N ALA A 103 -3.42 -6.86 -4.45
CA ALA A 103 -3.59 -8.25 -4.86
C ALA A 103 -4.84 -8.89 -4.25
N SER A 104 -5.25 -8.49 -3.05
CA SER A 104 -6.47 -9.01 -2.38
C SER A 104 -7.73 -8.74 -3.20
N TYR A 105 -7.87 -7.55 -3.78
CA TYR A 105 -8.98 -7.23 -4.69
C TYR A 105 -8.99 -8.16 -5.91
N TYR A 106 -7.82 -8.32 -6.57
CA TYR A 106 -7.70 -9.18 -7.74
C TYR A 106 -8.01 -10.64 -7.42
N THR A 107 -7.52 -11.13 -6.28
CA THR A 107 -7.77 -12.50 -5.81
C THR A 107 -9.25 -12.74 -5.53
N LEU A 108 -9.94 -11.76 -4.92
CA LEU A 108 -11.38 -11.86 -4.69
C LEU A 108 -12.16 -11.86 -6.01
N MET A 109 -11.78 -10.99 -6.97
CA MET A 109 -12.42 -10.91 -8.28
C MET A 109 -12.27 -12.21 -9.11
N LYS A 110 -11.11 -12.88 -8.99
CA LYS A 110 -10.82 -14.14 -9.72
C LYS A 110 -11.23 -15.39 -8.95
N GLU A 111 -11.87 -15.25 -7.79
CA GLU A 111 -12.20 -16.37 -6.89
C GLU A 111 -10.98 -17.24 -6.53
N GLY A 112 -9.77 -16.65 -6.59
CA GLY A 112 -8.49 -17.33 -6.40
C GLY A 112 -8.15 -17.62 -4.93
N HIS A 113 -9.09 -17.44 -4.00
CA HIS A 113 -8.89 -17.80 -2.61
C HIS A 113 -8.84 -19.30 -2.42
N VAL A 114 -7.88 -19.77 -1.62
CA VAL A 114 -7.88 -21.15 -1.14
C VAL A 114 -9.12 -21.34 -0.28
N ARG A 115 -10.13 -22.00 -0.81
CA ARG A 115 -11.32 -22.36 -0.04
C ARG A 115 -11.06 -23.68 0.67
N VAL A 116 -11.47 -23.78 1.92
CA VAL A 116 -11.55 -25.08 2.61
C VAL A 116 -12.78 -25.79 2.09
N ASP A 117 -12.63 -26.43 0.94
CA ASP A 117 -13.75 -26.97 0.14
C ASP A 117 -14.42 -28.21 0.71
N VAL A 118 -13.91 -28.76 1.83
CA VAL A 118 -14.39 -30.03 2.40
C VAL A 118 -15.90 -30.01 2.67
N LEU A 119 -16.44 -28.91 3.15
CA LEU A 119 -17.88 -28.76 3.39
C LEU A 119 -18.59 -28.11 2.21
N TYR A 120 -17.96 -27.10 1.62
CA TYR A 120 -18.56 -26.27 0.58
C TYR A 120 -18.80 -27.01 -0.73
N THR A 121 -17.92 -27.95 -1.14
CA THR A 121 -18.08 -28.78 -2.34
C THR A 121 -19.32 -29.63 -2.32
N ASN A 122 -19.73 -30.11 -1.15
CA ASN A 122 -20.90 -30.96 -0.98
C ASN A 122 -22.24 -30.19 -0.94
N PHE A 123 -22.20 -28.85 -0.97
CA PHE A 123 -23.41 -28.04 -0.97
C PHE A 123 -24.06 -27.97 -2.34
N THR A 124 -25.38 -27.91 -2.36
CA THR A 124 -26.15 -27.59 -3.57
C THR A 124 -25.86 -26.14 -4.00
N GLU A 125 -26.04 -25.81 -5.28
CA GLU A 125 -25.77 -24.46 -5.79
C GLU A 125 -26.55 -23.36 -5.01
N LYS A 126 -27.78 -23.66 -4.59
CA LYS A 126 -28.57 -22.75 -3.73
C LYS A 126 -27.91 -22.50 -2.37
N ASN A 127 -27.40 -23.55 -1.73
CA ASN A 127 -26.75 -23.42 -0.43
C ASN A 127 -25.40 -22.69 -0.55
N LYS A 128 -24.67 -22.91 -1.65
CA LYS A 128 -23.45 -22.16 -1.95
C LYS A 128 -23.73 -20.66 -2.11
N ALA A 129 -24.76 -20.32 -2.89
CA ALA A 129 -25.19 -18.93 -3.08
C ALA A 129 -25.60 -18.29 -1.74
N LEU A 130 -26.35 -19.00 -0.91
CA LEU A 130 -26.77 -18.51 0.40
C LEU A 130 -25.60 -18.28 1.36
N VAL A 131 -24.65 -19.20 1.43
CA VAL A 131 -23.42 -19.04 2.24
C VAL A 131 -22.59 -17.84 1.76
N ASN A 132 -22.43 -17.69 0.45
CA ASN A 132 -21.73 -16.56 -0.14
C ASN A 132 -22.42 -15.23 0.15
N LEU A 133 -23.72 -15.18 0.06
CA LEU A 133 -24.56 -14.02 0.35
C LEU A 133 -24.44 -13.60 1.83
N ILE A 134 -24.60 -14.56 2.74
CA ILE A 134 -24.46 -14.31 4.20
C ILE A 134 -23.03 -13.87 4.54
N GLY A 135 -22.02 -14.55 4.00
CA GLY A 135 -20.62 -14.22 4.23
C GLY A 135 -20.25 -12.81 3.76
N SER A 136 -20.70 -12.42 2.57
CA SER A 136 -20.46 -11.06 2.06
C SER A 136 -21.18 -9.99 2.88
N LEU A 137 -22.42 -10.25 3.31
CA LEU A 137 -23.22 -9.30 4.07
C LEU A 137 -22.74 -9.13 5.53
N ILE A 138 -22.41 -10.24 6.20
CA ILE A 138 -22.08 -10.22 7.64
C ILE A 138 -20.60 -9.98 7.90
N LEU A 139 -19.71 -10.46 7.04
CA LEU A 139 -18.27 -10.36 7.22
C LEU A 139 -17.63 -9.32 6.30
N GLY A 140 -17.91 -9.40 4.99
CA GLY A 140 -17.22 -8.57 3.99
C GLY A 140 -17.58 -7.09 4.07
N ILE A 141 -18.86 -6.78 3.95
CA ILE A 141 -19.35 -5.38 3.96
C ILE A 141 -19.06 -4.68 5.30
N PRO A 142 -19.36 -5.28 6.48
CA PRO A 142 -19.08 -4.63 7.76
C PRO A 142 -17.58 -4.39 8.00
N LEU A 143 -16.70 -5.29 7.54
CA LEU A 143 -15.26 -5.08 7.63
C LEU A 143 -14.86 -3.79 6.91
N CYS A 144 -15.28 -3.61 5.67
CA CYS A 144 -14.99 -2.40 4.91
C CYS A 144 -15.59 -1.14 5.53
N LEU A 145 -16.84 -1.23 6.01
CA LEU A 145 -17.50 -0.12 6.69
C LEU A 145 -16.78 0.27 7.99
N THR A 146 -16.27 -0.70 8.76
CA THR A 146 -15.51 -0.39 9.98
C THR A 146 -14.21 0.35 9.66
N ILE A 147 -13.52 0.01 8.56
CA ILE A 147 -12.32 0.74 8.11
C ILE A 147 -12.68 2.20 7.82
N PHE A 148 -13.80 2.47 7.11
CA PHE A 148 -14.24 3.84 6.84
C PHE A 148 -14.71 4.57 8.10
N LEU A 149 -15.63 3.96 8.88
CA LEU A 149 -16.23 4.61 10.04
C LEU A 149 -15.23 4.84 11.18
N LYS A 150 -14.34 3.88 11.45
CA LYS A 150 -13.34 4.02 12.51
C LYS A 150 -12.02 4.66 12.00
N GLY A 151 -11.70 4.48 10.72
CA GLY A 151 -10.49 5.03 10.15
C GLY A 151 -10.60 6.50 9.75
N MET A 152 -11.76 6.95 9.25
CA MET A 152 -11.92 8.27 8.64
C MET A 152 -12.96 9.19 9.30
N ALA A 153 -13.78 8.72 10.26
CA ALA A 153 -14.89 9.49 10.83
C ALA A 153 -14.48 10.76 11.58
N CYS A 154 -13.26 10.84 12.09
CA CYS A 154 -12.74 11.99 12.82
C CYS A 154 -11.42 12.49 12.30
N LYS A 155 -11.04 13.75 12.60
CA LYS A 155 -9.75 14.34 12.18
C LYS A 155 -8.53 13.60 12.76
N GLN A 156 -8.66 13.07 13.97
CA GLN A 156 -7.61 12.33 14.69
C GLN A 156 -7.69 10.81 14.50
N CYS A 157 -8.58 10.33 13.62
CA CYS A 157 -8.71 8.92 13.34
C CYS A 157 -7.47 8.35 12.62
N VAL A 158 -7.25 7.05 12.79
CA VAL A 158 -6.05 6.32 12.39
C VAL A 158 -5.63 6.52 10.93
N LEU A 159 -6.58 6.68 10.00
CA LEU A 159 -6.28 6.91 8.58
C LEU A 159 -6.26 8.40 8.23
N ASN A 160 -7.10 9.20 8.86
CA ASN A 160 -7.26 10.60 8.52
C ASN A 160 -6.08 11.45 9.02
N GLN A 161 -5.60 11.19 10.23
CA GLN A 161 -4.49 11.90 10.84
C GLN A 161 -3.20 11.83 10.00
N PRO A 162 -2.69 10.64 9.56
CA PRO A 162 -1.51 10.56 8.71
C PRO A 162 -1.66 11.29 7.38
N ILE A 163 -2.86 11.26 6.78
CA ILE A 163 -3.11 11.90 5.48
C ILE A 163 -3.13 13.42 5.61
N MET A 164 -3.82 13.96 6.62
CA MET A 164 -3.94 15.40 6.82
C MET A 164 -2.62 16.06 7.25
N ASN A 165 -1.81 15.33 8.03
CA ASN A 165 -0.55 15.85 8.57
C ASN A 165 0.68 15.45 7.72
N PHE A 166 0.50 14.71 6.64
CA PHE A 166 1.59 14.13 5.82
C PHE A 166 2.64 13.42 6.70
N GLU A 167 2.19 12.52 7.57
CA GLU A 167 3.07 11.88 8.54
C GLU A 167 4.15 11.01 7.89
N THR A 168 5.35 11.07 8.48
CA THR A 168 6.47 10.20 8.14
C THR A 168 6.33 8.80 8.73
N SER A 169 7.13 7.86 8.25
CA SER A 169 7.30 6.59 8.93
C SER A 169 7.98 6.78 10.31
N GLN A 170 7.75 5.83 11.21
CA GLN A 170 8.26 5.94 12.59
C GLN A 170 9.80 5.85 12.68
N ASN A 171 10.44 5.26 11.68
CA ASN A 171 11.88 4.97 11.69
C ASN A 171 12.75 6.08 11.07
N GLN A 172 12.21 7.28 10.85
CA GLN A 172 12.91 8.42 10.25
C GLN A 172 13.51 8.14 8.85
N GLY A 173 13.02 7.10 8.15
CA GLY A 173 13.55 6.72 6.85
C GLY A 173 12.83 7.41 5.70
N MET A 174 11.55 7.13 5.51
CA MET A 174 10.78 7.55 4.34
C MET A 174 9.52 8.34 4.72
N ASN A 175 9.14 9.29 3.84
CA ASN A 175 7.96 10.14 4.04
C ASN A 175 6.71 9.57 3.36
N ILE A 176 6.37 8.30 3.62
CA ILE A 176 5.35 7.53 2.89
C ILE A 176 4.18 7.03 3.73
N LYS A 177 4.14 7.29 5.04
CA LYS A 177 3.09 6.77 5.93
C LYS A 177 1.69 7.19 5.48
N TYR A 178 1.51 8.42 5.04
CA TYR A 178 0.23 8.91 4.53
C TYR A 178 -0.21 8.22 3.24
N LEU A 179 0.74 7.80 2.38
CA LEU A 179 0.45 7.01 1.18
C LEU A 179 -0.02 5.60 1.55
N MET A 180 0.58 4.98 2.58
CA MET A 180 0.13 3.68 3.08
C MET A 180 -1.29 3.75 3.66
N ALA A 181 -1.62 4.83 4.37
CA ALA A 181 -2.99 5.09 4.80
C ALA A 181 -3.94 5.24 3.59
N GLY A 182 -3.50 5.91 2.52
CA GLY A 182 -4.23 5.99 1.25
C GLY A 182 -4.45 4.62 0.59
N PHE A 183 -3.46 3.73 0.61
CA PHE A 183 -3.61 2.36 0.10
C PHE A 183 -4.72 1.59 0.83
N LEU A 184 -4.82 1.75 2.15
CA LEU A 184 -5.86 1.08 2.92
C LEU A 184 -7.27 1.61 2.58
N ILE A 185 -7.40 2.90 2.30
CA ILE A 185 -8.67 3.49 1.85
C ILE A 185 -9.07 2.94 0.48
N ILE A 186 -8.15 2.93 -0.49
CA ILE A 186 -8.38 2.38 -1.83
C ILE A 186 -8.74 0.90 -1.74
N PHE A 187 -8.03 0.14 -0.93
CA PHE A 187 -8.34 -1.27 -0.66
C PHE A 187 -9.76 -1.44 -0.12
N ALA A 188 -10.13 -0.74 0.95
CA ALA A 188 -11.45 -0.84 1.55
C ALA A 188 -12.57 -0.51 0.54
N LEU A 189 -12.35 0.49 -0.31
CA LEU A 189 -13.30 0.90 -1.34
C LEU A 189 -13.43 -0.14 -2.44
N THR A 190 -12.32 -0.64 -2.97
CA THR A 190 -12.31 -1.63 -4.05
C THR A 190 -12.90 -2.97 -3.59
N ILE A 191 -12.56 -3.42 -2.38
CA ILE A 191 -13.10 -4.65 -1.79
C ILE A 191 -14.58 -4.50 -1.47
N LEU A 192 -15.02 -3.32 -0.96
CA LEU A 192 -16.43 -3.07 -0.71
C LEU A 192 -17.27 -3.20 -1.99
N ILE A 193 -16.80 -2.58 -3.07
CA ILE A 193 -17.46 -2.69 -4.39
C ILE A 193 -17.54 -4.16 -4.82
N GLN A 194 -16.46 -4.91 -4.64
CA GLN A 194 -16.42 -6.32 -5.02
C GLN A 194 -17.36 -7.18 -4.18
N PHE A 195 -17.48 -6.93 -2.85
CA PHE A 195 -18.45 -7.63 -2.02
C PHE A 195 -19.89 -7.29 -2.39
N ILE A 196 -20.18 -6.05 -2.78
CA ILE A 196 -21.51 -5.67 -3.27
C ILE A 196 -21.83 -6.41 -4.58
N ILE A 197 -20.89 -6.45 -5.52
CA ILE A 197 -21.06 -7.19 -6.79
C ILE A 197 -21.28 -8.69 -6.51
N TYR A 198 -20.48 -9.24 -5.60
CA TYR A 198 -20.57 -10.65 -5.22
C TYR A 198 -21.90 -10.99 -4.53
N PHE A 199 -22.39 -10.09 -3.66
CA PHE A 199 -23.70 -10.19 -3.06
C PHE A 199 -24.81 -10.20 -4.10
N LEU A 200 -24.84 -9.22 -5.01
CA LEU A 200 -25.83 -9.10 -6.07
C LEU A 200 -25.84 -10.28 -7.06
N ARG A 201 -24.68 -10.88 -7.29
CA ARG A 201 -24.53 -12.04 -8.17
C ARG A 201 -25.07 -13.33 -7.57
N ASN A 202 -25.10 -13.44 -6.26
CA ASN A 202 -25.59 -14.62 -5.51
C ASN A 202 -27.04 -14.45 -5.01
N LEU A 203 -27.69 -13.33 -5.31
CA LEU A 203 -29.10 -13.05 -5.00
C LEU A 203 -30.01 -13.64 -6.07
#